data_9877e490fe250f6b1155994261fc248a
#
_entry.id   9877e490fe250f6b1155994261fc248a
#
_cell.length_a   1.000
_cell.length_b   1.000
_cell.length_c   1.000
_cell.angle_alpha   90.00
_cell.angle_beta   90.00
_cell.angle_gamma   90.00
#
_symmetry.space_group_name_H-M   'P 1'
#
loop_
_entity.id
_entity.type
_entity.pdbx_description
1 polymer ?
#
loop_
_entity_poly.entity_id
_entity_poly.type
_entity_poly.pdbx_seq_one_letter_code
_entity_poly.pdbx_strand_id
1 'polypeptide(L)'
;GYKKKNNKPIYRPEREKEIIDRLSNNSNGKLTHQAIKSIFQEVFAVARNLESEDRISYLGPEGSFTHQAAESNFGSFSSLIPLNSIKAVFQSLETNKSKFGIIPLENNQEGIVQETIDMLGVSDLSIVAEMSMSISFVFASKSKNIADVQKIYSKDIAFKQCKNFIEEYFDESIQLVPVGSTSRAVSTANNSKNSGAICSRIAAVEKGLPILFNKVENSSKNHTRFIVLSKNHSNKKSGNDKTSVLVRLPDGHGVLANFLQEFHNAKINLTKLESRPARKGTDFKYVFYIDFEGHYLDNNFQIILKRYEDNIKILGSYVRLI
;
A
#
# COMPACT_ATOMS: atom_id res chain seq x y z
N GLY A 1 27.17 -13.34 3.04
CA GLY A 1 26.98 -13.26 1.61
C GLY A 1 27.72 -12.09 0.97
N TYR A 2 27.93 -12.10 -0.34
CA TYR A 2 28.66 -11.07 -1.10
C TYR A 2 28.13 -9.65 -0.90
N LYS A 3 26.79 -9.47 -0.84
CA LYS A 3 26.14 -8.16 -0.63
C LYS A 3 26.40 -7.58 0.76
N LYS A 4 26.42 -8.42 1.80
CA LYS A 4 26.76 -8.01 3.18
C LYS A 4 28.19 -7.47 3.28
N LYS A 5 29.15 -8.11 2.57
CA LYS A 5 30.54 -7.66 2.52
C LYS A 5 30.73 -6.32 1.81
N ASN A 6 29.84 -5.98 0.86
CA ASN A 6 29.97 -4.79 0.00
C ASN A 6 28.94 -3.70 0.33
N ASN A 7 28.23 -3.77 1.47
CA ASN A 7 27.22 -2.80 1.91
C ASN A 7 26.12 -2.49 0.86
N LYS A 8 25.79 -3.47 -0.01
CA LYS A 8 24.78 -3.31 -1.05
C LYS A 8 23.39 -3.61 -0.50
N PRO A 9 22.36 -2.81 -0.83
CA PRO A 9 21.01 -3.07 -0.38
C PRO A 9 20.52 -4.43 -0.92
N ILE A 10 19.88 -5.22 -0.04
CA ILE A 10 19.35 -6.55 -0.37
C ILE A 10 18.03 -6.41 -1.14
N TYR A 11 17.13 -5.56 -0.67
CA TYR A 11 15.87 -5.23 -1.36
C TYR A 11 16.12 -4.16 -2.42
N ARG A 12 15.83 -4.48 -3.67
CA ARG A 12 16.04 -3.61 -4.82
C ARG A 12 14.86 -3.75 -5.78
N PRO A 13 13.76 -3.02 -5.52
CA PRO A 13 12.53 -3.14 -6.30
C PRO A 13 12.75 -2.88 -7.79
N GLU A 14 13.66 -1.96 -8.15
CA GLU A 14 14.03 -1.68 -9.54
C GLU A 14 14.60 -2.92 -10.24
N ARG A 15 15.47 -3.65 -9.57
CA ARG A 15 16.10 -4.86 -10.12
C ARG A 15 15.14 -6.05 -10.17
N GLU A 16 14.30 -6.20 -9.16
CA GLU A 16 13.28 -7.24 -9.15
C GLU A 16 12.31 -7.05 -10.31
N LYS A 17 11.89 -5.80 -10.56
CA LYS A 17 11.07 -5.44 -11.73
C LYS A 17 11.79 -5.77 -13.05
N GLU A 18 13.03 -5.35 -13.25
CA GLU A 18 13.82 -5.65 -14.43
C GLU A 18 13.90 -7.16 -14.72
N ILE A 19 14.09 -7.97 -13.67
CA ILE A 19 14.14 -9.45 -13.82
C ILE A 19 12.79 -9.99 -14.27
N ILE A 20 11.69 -9.56 -13.66
CA ILE A 20 10.33 -9.98 -14.01
C ILE A 20 10.01 -9.60 -15.46
N ASP A 21 10.29 -8.35 -15.85
CA ASP A 21 10.01 -7.84 -17.20
C ASP A 21 10.82 -8.64 -18.26
N ARG A 22 12.11 -8.86 -18.00
CA ARG A 22 12.98 -9.67 -18.88
C ARG A 22 12.47 -11.11 -19.05
N LEU A 23 12.06 -11.75 -17.95
CA LEU A 23 11.55 -13.12 -17.98
C LEU A 23 10.21 -13.19 -18.71
N SER A 24 9.35 -12.18 -18.52
CA SER A 24 8.07 -12.09 -19.20
C SER A 24 8.25 -11.98 -20.72
N ASN A 25 9.17 -11.13 -21.15
CA ASN A 25 9.51 -10.99 -22.57
C ASN A 25 10.08 -12.30 -23.17
N ASN A 26 10.93 -13.01 -22.42
CA ASN A 26 11.54 -14.25 -22.87
C ASN A 26 10.59 -15.47 -22.83
N SER A 27 9.47 -15.37 -22.13
CA SER A 27 8.51 -16.48 -22.03
C SER A 27 7.72 -16.72 -23.32
N ASN A 28 7.77 -15.77 -24.26
CA ASN A 28 7.04 -15.82 -25.54
C ASN A 28 5.54 -16.14 -25.37
N GLY A 29 4.93 -15.60 -24.31
CA GLY A 29 3.51 -15.80 -24.00
C GLY A 29 3.14 -17.13 -23.35
N LYS A 30 4.10 -18.03 -23.09
CA LYS A 30 3.85 -19.32 -22.41
C LYS A 30 3.44 -19.13 -20.94
N LEU A 31 3.98 -18.12 -20.28
CA LEU A 31 3.60 -17.69 -18.94
C LEU A 31 3.16 -16.23 -18.99
N THR A 32 2.07 -15.91 -18.30
CA THR A 32 1.63 -14.53 -18.14
C THR A 32 2.61 -13.74 -17.26
N HIS A 33 2.70 -12.43 -17.44
CA HIS A 33 3.49 -11.55 -16.56
C HIS A 33 3.13 -11.76 -15.09
N GLN A 34 1.84 -11.90 -14.78
CA GLN A 34 1.36 -12.15 -13.41
C GLN A 34 1.85 -13.49 -12.85
N ALA A 35 1.87 -14.55 -13.66
CA ALA A 35 2.38 -15.86 -13.23
C ALA A 35 3.87 -15.80 -12.92
N ILE A 36 4.67 -15.16 -13.79
CA ILE A 36 6.11 -14.97 -13.58
C ILE A 36 6.35 -14.13 -12.32
N LYS A 37 5.61 -13.04 -12.15
CA LYS A 37 5.69 -12.19 -10.96
C LYS A 37 5.44 -13.00 -9.69
N SER A 38 4.37 -13.80 -9.63
CA SER A 38 4.03 -14.58 -8.44
C SER A 38 5.12 -15.61 -8.09
N ILE A 39 5.67 -16.33 -9.08
CA ILE A 39 6.74 -17.31 -8.86
C ILE A 39 8.02 -16.61 -8.36
N PHE A 40 8.44 -15.54 -9.03
CA PHE A 40 9.70 -14.88 -8.71
C PHE A 40 9.64 -14.06 -7.42
N GLN A 41 8.47 -13.61 -6.98
CA GLN A 41 8.33 -12.99 -5.67
C GLN A 41 8.71 -13.94 -4.53
N GLU A 42 8.30 -15.19 -4.59
CA GLU A 42 8.72 -16.19 -3.58
C GLU A 42 10.21 -16.52 -3.69
N VAL A 43 10.75 -16.62 -4.91
CA VAL A 43 12.20 -16.79 -5.12
C VAL A 43 12.99 -15.62 -4.52
N PHE A 44 12.53 -14.38 -4.73
CA PHE A 44 13.17 -13.20 -4.13
C PHE A 44 13.02 -13.18 -2.60
N ALA A 45 11.86 -13.59 -2.06
CA ALA A 45 11.65 -13.68 -0.61
C ALA A 45 12.64 -14.65 0.03
N VAL A 46 12.76 -15.86 -0.50
CA VAL A 46 13.72 -16.87 -0.03
C VAL A 46 15.15 -16.35 -0.16
N ALA A 47 15.52 -15.76 -1.30
CA ALA A 47 16.87 -15.23 -1.52
C ALA A 47 17.21 -14.08 -0.56
N ARG A 48 16.25 -13.20 -0.24
CA ARG A 48 16.43 -12.13 0.75
C ARG A 48 16.63 -12.69 2.15
N ASN A 49 15.78 -13.64 2.56
CA ASN A 49 15.87 -14.26 3.89
C ASN A 49 17.18 -15.03 4.12
N LEU A 50 17.70 -15.66 3.08
CA LEU A 50 19.03 -16.32 3.15
C LEU A 50 20.18 -15.31 3.35
N GLU A 51 20.03 -14.08 2.86
CA GLU A 51 21.05 -13.03 3.02
C GLU A 51 20.88 -12.23 4.33
N SER A 52 19.64 -11.98 4.76
CA SER A 52 19.30 -11.25 5.99
C SER A 52 17.86 -11.56 6.38
N GLU A 53 17.64 -11.88 7.64
CA GLU A 53 16.28 -11.98 8.24
C GLU A 53 15.69 -10.56 8.41
N ASP A 54 15.25 -9.96 7.31
CA ASP A 54 14.65 -8.64 7.36
C ASP A 54 13.22 -8.72 7.89
N ARG A 55 12.96 -8.08 9.02
CA ARG A 55 11.62 -7.93 9.58
C ARG A 55 10.88 -6.83 8.84
N ILE A 56 9.63 -7.10 8.44
CA ILE A 56 8.77 -6.20 7.69
C ILE A 56 7.51 -5.96 8.52
N SER A 57 7.36 -4.75 9.05
CA SER A 57 6.14 -4.37 9.76
C SER A 57 5.06 -3.92 8.78
N TYR A 58 3.80 -4.13 9.12
CA TYR A 58 2.68 -3.63 8.33
C TYR A 58 1.51 -3.22 9.23
N LEU A 59 0.61 -2.37 8.69
CA LEU A 59 -0.62 -2.04 9.39
C LEU A 59 -1.52 -3.28 9.46
N GLY A 60 -1.64 -3.85 10.66
CA GLY A 60 -2.50 -4.99 10.94
C GLY A 60 -3.99 -4.69 10.89
N PRO A 61 -4.79 -5.64 11.27
CA PRO A 61 -4.41 -6.97 11.77
C PRO A 61 -3.94 -7.90 10.64
N GLU A 62 -3.46 -9.09 11.04
CA GLU A 62 -3.27 -10.22 10.13
C GLU A 62 -4.56 -10.52 9.37
N GLY A 63 -4.47 -10.88 8.08
CA GLY A 63 -5.62 -11.04 7.20
C GLY A 63 -6.22 -9.71 6.69
N SER A 64 -5.59 -8.55 6.95
CA SER A 64 -6.00 -7.27 6.37
C SER A 64 -5.56 -7.14 4.90
N PHE A 65 -6.08 -6.15 4.17
CA PHE A 65 -5.59 -5.83 2.83
C PHE A 65 -4.13 -5.34 2.84
N THR A 66 -3.67 -4.71 3.93
CA THR A 66 -2.26 -4.36 4.09
C THR A 66 -1.39 -5.60 4.27
N HIS A 67 -1.88 -6.65 4.97
CA HIS A 67 -1.22 -7.94 5.01
C HIS A 67 -1.10 -8.56 3.61
N GLN A 68 -2.19 -8.58 2.85
CA GLN A 68 -2.19 -9.07 1.48
C GLN A 68 -1.22 -8.28 0.57
N ALA A 69 -1.13 -6.96 0.75
CA ALA A 69 -0.16 -6.13 0.05
C ALA A 69 1.29 -6.47 0.46
N ALA A 70 1.53 -6.74 1.74
CA ALA A 70 2.83 -7.14 2.26
C ALA A 70 3.29 -8.48 1.66
N GLU A 71 2.44 -9.50 1.68
CA GLU A 71 2.75 -10.79 1.05
C GLU A 71 2.98 -10.64 -0.46
N SER A 72 2.09 -9.89 -1.16
CA SER A 72 2.24 -9.72 -2.60
C SER A 72 3.52 -8.98 -3.01
N ASN A 73 4.15 -8.24 -2.12
CA ASN A 73 5.40 -7.51 -2.43
C ASN A 73 6.65 -8.22 -1.91
N PHE A 74 6.57 -8.82 -0.73
CA PHE A 74 7.72 -9.42 -0.07
C PHE A 74 7.74 -10.96 -0.11
N GLY A 75 6.63 -11.59 -0.49
CA GLY A 75 6.45 -13.03 -0.47
C GLY A 75 6.02 -13.57 0.89
N SER A 76 5.42 -14.75 0.90
CA SER A 76 4.89 -15.42 2.09
C SER A 76 5.97 -15.90 3.07
N PHE A 77 7.20 -16.13 2.57
CA PHE A 77 8.36 -16.52 3.38
C PHE A 77 9.01 -15.37 4.14
N SER A 78 8.54 -14.15 3.97
CA SER A 78 9.09 -12.99 4.68
C SER A 78 8.58 -12.91 6.13
N SER A 79 9.42 -12.38 7.04
CA SER A 79 9.04 -12.14 8.44
C SER A 79 8.11 -10.91 8.52
N LEU A 80 6.81 -11.13 8.35
CA LEU A 80 5.77 -10.11 8.38
C LEU A 80 5.23 -9.92 9.80
N ILE A 81 5.23 -8.68 10.31
CA ILE A 81 4.85 -8.33 11.68
C ILE A 81 3.66 -7.37 11.66
N PRO A 82 2.45 -7.80 12.07
CA PRO A 82 1.29 -6.94 12.18
C PRO A 82 1.43 -5.95 13.33
N LEU A 83 1.17 -4.68 13.09
CA LEU A 83 1.14 -3.63 14.10
C LEU A 83 -0.22 -2.92 14.11
N ASN A 84 -0.65 -2.44 15.28
CA ASN A 84 -2.02 -1.99 15.51
C ASN A 84 -2.33 -0.58 14.97
N SER A 85 -1.32 0.18 14.55
CA SER A 85 -1.51 1.53 14.01
C SER A 85 -0.41 1.92 13.02
N ILE A 86 -0.69 2.89 12.18
CA ILE A 86 0.28 3.52 11.28
C ILE A 86 1.46 4.06 12.09
N LYS A 87 1.19 4.77 13.19
CA LYS A 87 2.22 5.28 14.09
C LYS A 87 3.15 4.18 14.62
N ALA A 88 2.60 3.00 14.97
CA ALA A 88 3.42 1.87 15.43
C ALA A 88 4.35 1.34 14.33
N VAL A 89 3.92 1.35 13.07
CA VAL A 89 4.77 0.99 11.93
C VAL A 89 5.93 1.98 11.79
N PHE A 90 5.67 3.29 11.86
CA PHE A 90 6.72 4.32 11.84
C PHE A 90 7.72 4.12 12.98
N GLN A 91 7.24 3.96 14.22
CA GLN A 91 8.10 3.73 15.39
C GLN A 91 8.96 2.46 15.27
N SER A 92 8.41 1.39 14.69
CA SER A 92 9.15 0.15 14.46
C SER A 92 10.34 0.35 13.53
N LEU A 93 10.19 1.18 12.50
CA LEU A 93 11.25 1.55 11.57
C LEU A 93 12.28 2.49 12.19
N GLU A 94 11.82 3.53 12.89
CA GLU A 94 12.66 4.52 13.55
C GLU A 94 13.57 3.87 14.61
N THR A 95 13.05 2.86 15.32
CA THR A 95 13.78 2.08 16.34
C THR A 95 14.52 0.86 15.77
N ASN A 96 14.57 0.69 14.45
CA ASN A 96 15.21 -0.43 13.74
C ASN A 96 14.71 -1.83 14.17
N LYS A 97 13.48 -1.93 14.71
CA LYS A 97 12.82 -3.22 15.01
C LYS A 97 12.35 -3.91 13.73
N SER A 98 12.03 -3.12 12.71
CA SER A 98 11.76 -3.56 11.35
C SER A 98 12.62 -2.78 10.37
N LYS A 99 12.94 -3.38 9.25
CA LYS A 99 13.72 -2.75 8.18
C LYS A 99 12.83 -2.07 7.14
N PHE A 100 11.67 -2.65 6.87
CA PHE A 100 10.66 -2.11 5.99
C PHE A 100 9.31 -2.05 6.69
N GLY A 101 8.50 -1.08 6.30
CA GLY A 101 7.14 -0.91 6.79
C GLY A 101 6.15 -0.72 5.65
N ILE A 102 4.97 -1.34 5.74
CA ILE A 102 3.93 -1.23 4.72
C ILE A 102 2.68 -0.63 5.33
N ILE A 103 2.20 0.43 4.71
CA ILE A 103 1.00 1.16 5.13
C ILE A 103 0.19 1.62 3.91
N PRO A 104 -1.13 1.82 4.06
CA PRO A 104 -1.95 2.42 3.01
C PRO A 104 -1.63 3.92 2.91
N LEU A 105 -1.55 4.42 1.68
CA LEU A 105 -1.41 5.84 1.40
C LEU A 105 -2.73 6.46 0.94
N GLU A 106 -3.47 5.74 0.13
CA GLU A 106 -4.64 6.25 -0.56
C GLU A 106 -5.55 5.12 -1.01
N ASN A 107 -6.85 5.35 -0.94
CA ASN A 107 -7.85 4.52 -1.61
C ASN A 107 -8.64 5.41 -2.58
N ASN A 108 -8.92 4.93 -3.79
CA ASN A 108 -9.56 5.74 -4.82
C ASN A 108 -11.04 6.06 -4.54
N GLN A 109 -11.67 5.43 -3.55
CA GLN A 109 -13.03 5.72 -3.09
C GLN A 109 -13.05 6.56 -1.81
N GLU A 110 -12.12 6.30 -0.89
CA GLU A 110 -12.03 6.92 0.45
C GLU A 110 -11.09 8.14 0.47
N GLY A 111 -10.26 8.29 -0.57
CA GLY A 111 -9.24 9.33 -0.63
C GLY A 111 -7.94 8.97 0.09
N ILE A 112 -7.17 10.01 0.41
CA ILE A 112 -5.85 9.87 1.03
C ILE A 112 -5.95 9.51 2.52
N VAL A 113 -5.06 8.64 2.99
CA VAL A 113 -4.95 8.27 4.40
C VAL A 113 -4.20 9.37 5.15
N GLN A 114 -4.98 10.18 5.88
CA GLN A 114 -4.49 11.39 6.54
C GLN A 114 -3.32 11.13 7.49
N GLU A 115 -3.45 10.11 8.37
CA GLU A 115 -2.42 9.76 9.33
C GLU A 115 -1.09 9.43 8.65
N THR A 116 -1.14 8.76 7.48
CA THR A 116 0.07 8.44 6.70
C THR A 116 0.81 9.70 6.26
N ILE A 117 0.09 10.69 5.68
CA ILE A 117 0.71 11.94 5.25
C ILE A 117 1.27 12.74 6.43
N ASP A 118 0.52 12.79 7.54
CA ASP A 118 0.96 13.47 8.74
C ASP A 118 2.25 12.88 9.31
N MET A 119 2.34 11.57 9.36
CA MET A 119 3.53 10.87 9.84
C MET A 119 4.72 11.05 8.88
N LEU A 120 4.51 10.98 7.55
CA LEU A 120 5.53 11.28 6.55
C LEU A 120 6.07 12.72 6.69
N GLY A 121 5.21 13.66 7.10
CA GLY A 121 5.58 15.06 7.31
C GLY A 121 6.59 15.28 8.43
N VAL A 122 6.62 14.42 9.45
CA VAL A 122 7.43 14.59 10.68
C VAL A 122 8.53 13.55 10.85
N SER A 123 8.50 12.43 10.14
CA SER A 123 9.50 11.35 10.25
C SER A 123 10.60 11.49 9.20
N ASP A 124 11.77 10.89 9.46
CA ASP A 124 12.89 10.82 8.51
C ASP A 124 12.87 9.56 7.65
N LEU A 125 11.72 8.87 7.62
CA LEU A 125 11.55 7.69 6.79
C LEU A 125 11.32 8.07 5.33
N SER A 126 11.82 7.24 4.42
CA SER A 126 11.63 7.42 2.98
C SER A 126 10.71 6.37 2.39
N ILE A 127 9.92 6.77 1.41
CA ILE A 127 9.17 5.86 0.54
C ILE A 127 10.17 5.21 -0.42
N VAL A 128 10.25 3.88 -0.41
CA VAL A 128 11.19 3.12 -1.23
C VAL A 128 10.52 2.29 -2.31
N ALA A 129 9.22 2.08 -2.19
CA ALA A 129 8.37 1.46 -3.21
C ALA A 129 6.91 1.86 -3.00
N GLU A 130 6.13 1.71 -4.05
CA GLU A 130 4.67 1.75 -3.98
C GLU A 130 4.07 0.51 -4.62
N MET A 131 2.84 0.19 -4.25
CA MET A 131 2.04 -0.85 -4.89
C MET A 131 0.58 -0.43 -4.94
N SER A 132 -0.09 -0.73 -6.04
CA SER A 132 -1.52 -0.57 -6.18
C SER A 132 -2.17 -1.95 -6.17
N MET A 133 -3.16 -2.15 -5.33
CA MET A 133 -3.87 -3.40 -5.22
C MET A 133 -5.37 -3.18 -5.32
N SER A 134 -6.03 -4.00 -6.15
CA SER A 134 -7.49 -4.05 -6.20
C SER A 134 -8.03 -4.61 -4.88
N ILE A 135 -8.97 -3.90 -4.28
CA ILE A 135 -9.65 -4.34 -3.06
C ILE A 135 -10.81 -5.20 -3.49
N SER A 136 -10.67 -6.50 -3.26
CA SER A 136 -11.68 -7.48 -3.60
C SER A 136 -12.10 -8.25 -2.36
N PHE A 137 -13.41 -8.41 -2.20
CA PHE A 137 -13.99 -9.13 -1.08
C PHE A 137 -14.43 -10.53 -1.51
N VAL A 138 -14.41 -11.44 -0.54
CA VAL A 138 -15.00 -12.75 -0.66
C VAL A 138 -16.10 -12.91 0.38
N PHE A 139 -17.11 -13.72 0.06
CA PHE A 139 -18.04 -14.23 1.06
C PHE A 139 -17.62 -15.64 1.46
N ALA A 140 -17.39 -15.83 2.74
CA ALA A 140 -16.91 -17.08 3.31
C ALA A 140 -17.82 -17.55 4.44
N SER A 141 -18.14 -18.86 4.49
CA SER A 141 -19.01 -19.46 5.50
C SER A 141 -18.73 -20.95 5.63
N LYS A 142 -19.03 -21.52 6.82
CA LYS A 142 -19.10 -22.96 7.06
C LYS A 142 -20.42 -23.58 6.66
N SER A 143 -21.47 -22.76 6.44
CA SER A 143 -22.78 -23.24 6.00
C SER A 143 -22.65 -23.84 4.60
N LYS A 144 -23.19 -25.03 4.40
CA LYS A 144 -23.17 -25.72 3.09
C LYS A 144 -24.10 -25.02 2.08
N ASN A 145 -25.20 -24.44 2.58
CA ASN A 145 -26.16 -23.69 1.77
C ASN A 145 -26.15 -22.24 2.22
N ILE A 146 -26.12 -21.31 1.28
CA ILE A 146 -26.17 -19.87 1.56
C ILE A 146 -27.49 -19.48 2.23
N ALA A 147 -28.59 -20.17 1.93
CA ALA A 147 -29.90 -19.95 2.56
C ALA A 147 -29.92 -20.24 4.07
N ASP A 148 -28.96 -21.01 4.59
CA ASP A 148 -28.86 -21.29 6.03
C ASP A 148 -28.17 -20.13 6.80
N VAL A 149 -27.59 -19.16 6.09
CA VAL A 149 -26.89 -18.03 6.71
C VAL A 149 -27.87 -16.99 7.22
N GLN A 150 -27.84 -16.72 8.51
CA GLN A 150 -28.68 -15.75 9.20
C GLN A 150 -27.95 -14.47 9.61
N LYS A 151 -26.61 -14.51 9.66
CA LYS A 151 -25.75 -13.40 10.07
C LYS A 151 -24.55 -13.26 9.19
N ILE A 152 -24.22 -12.03 8.80
CA ILE A 152 -23.00 -11.71 8.08
C ILE A 152 -22.17 -10.72 8.91
N TYR A 153 -20.92 -11.08 9.14
CA TYR A 153 -19.94 -10.23 9.84
C TYR A 153 -19.06 -9.52 8.84
N SER A 154 -18.87 -8.22 9.00
CA SER A 154 -17.87 -7.45 8.25
C SER A 154 -17.62 -6.07 8.86
N LYS A 155 -16.76 -5.25 8.25
CA LYS A 155 -16.70 -3.82 8.53
C LYS A 155 -17.88 -3.12 7.85
N ASP A 156 -18.34 -2.01 8.46
CA ASP A 156 -19.43 -1.20 7.90
C ASP A 156 -19.21 -0.82 6.42
N ILE A 157 -17.97 -0.40 6.10
CA ILE A 157 -17.63 -0.01 4.74
C ILE A 157 -17.74 -1.19 3.75
N ALA A 158 -17.42 -2.40 4.17
CA ALA A 158 -17.50 -3.58 3.32
C ALA A 158 -18.96 -3.94 3.01
N PHE A 159 -19.88 -3.75 3.94
CA PHE A 159 -21.32 -3.92 3.67
C PHE A 159 -21.80 -2.97 2.58
N LYS A 160 -21.38 -1.70 2.64
CA LYS A 160 -21.72 -0.71 1.60
C LYS A 160 -21.14 -1.08 0.24
N GLN A 161 -19.91 -1.57 0.23
CA GLN A 161 -19.19 -1.96 -1.00
C GLN A 161 -19.68 -3.30 -1.59
N CYS A 162 -20.39 -4.13 -0.82
CA CYS A 162 -20.92 -5.42 -1.24
C CYS A 162 -22.45 -5.46 -1.21
N LYS A 163 -23.12 -4.30 -1.23
CA LYS A 163 -24.57 -4.18 -1.08
C LYS A 163 -25.33 -5.02 -2.11
N ASN A 164 -24.95 -4.95 -3.39
CA ASN A 164 -25.63 -5.67 -4.46
C ASN A 164 -25.58 -7.20 -4.24
N PHE A 165 -24.45 -7.74 -3.82
CA PHE A 165 -24.32 -9.16 -3.48
C PHE A 165 -25.23 -9.54 -2.31
N ILE A 166 -25.32 -8.69 -1.28
CA ILE A 166 -26.17 -8.96 -0.12
C ILE A 166 -27.66 -8.97 -0.54
N GLU A 167 -28.10 -7.99 -1.32
CA GLU A 167 -29.48 -7.88 -1.80
C GLU A 167 -29.86 -8.98 -2.79
N GLU A 168 -28.91 -9.53 -3.55
CA GLU A 168 -29.16 -10.60 -4.52
C GLU A 168 -29.29 -11.98 -3.86
N TYR A 169 -28.49 -12.27 -2.82
CA TYR A 169 -28.40 -13.61 -2.25
C TYR A 169 -29.07 -13.79 -0.89
N PHE A 170 -29.48 -12.71 -0.23
CA PHE A 170 -30.10 -12.75 1.10
C PHE A 170 -31.38 -11.92 1.13
N ASP A 171 -32.33 -12.34 1.94
CA ASP A 171 -33.54 -11.60 2.19
C ASP A 171 -33.37 -10.52 3.29
N GLU A 172 -34.41 -9.72 3.52
CA GLU A 172 -34.39 -8.62 4.51
C GLU A 172 -34.18 -9.08 5.96
N SER A 173 -34.34 -10.37 6.26
CA SER A 173 -34.13 -10.92 7.61
C SER A 173 -32.67 -11.11 7.98
N ILE A 174 -31.73 -11.02 7.00
CA ILE A 174 -30.30 -11.19 7.23
C ILE A 174 -29.76 -10.15 8.20
N GLN A 175 -29.08 -10.60 9.24
CA GLN A 175 -28.44 -9.70 10.21
C GLN A 175 -27.04 -9.30 9.74
N LEU A 176 -26.84 -8.02 9.46
CA LEU A 176 -25.52 -7.45 9.19
C LEU A 176 -24.89 -6.98 10.49
N VAL A 177 -23.82 -7.62 10.91
CA VAL A 177 -23.17 -7.36 12.21
C VAL A 177 -21.80 -6.72 11.98
N PRO A 178 -21.65 -5.42 12.25
CA PRO A 178 -20.38 -4.72 12.06
C PRO A 178 -19.33 -5.15 13.08
N VAL A 179 -18.10 -5.30 12.62
CA VAL A 179 -16.94 -5.64 13.44
C VAL A 179 -15.73 -4.77 13.06
N GLY A 180 -14.74 -4.68 13.95
CA GLY A 180 -13.61 -3.75 13.80
C GLY A 180 -12.67 -4.04 12.62
N SER A 181 -12.66 -5.28 12.08
CA SER A 181 -11.83 -5.63 10.92
C SER A 181 -12.41 -6.81 10.13
N THR A 182 -12.02 -6.94 8.86
CA THR A 182 -12.37 -8.09 8.01
C THR A 182 -11.83 -9.41 8.58
N SER A 183 -10.64 -9.38 9.18
CA SER A 183 -10.05 -10.56 9.85
C SER A 183 -10.85 -10.95 11.11
N ARG A 184 -11.34 -9.98 11.89
CA ARG A 184 -12.22 -10.24 13.03
C ARG A 184 -13.57 -10.82 12.57
N ALA A 185 -14.09 -10.38 11.42
CA ALA A 185 -15.30 -10.93 10.84
C ALA A 185 -15.18 -12.43 10.61
N VAL A 186 -14.06 -12.88 10.04
CA VAL A 186 -13.79 -14.30 9.81
C VAL A 186 -13.72 -15.08 11.13
N SER A 187 -12.98 -14.58 12.12
CA SER A 187 -12.89 -15.23 13.43
C SER A 187 -14.24 -15.36 14.12
N THR A 188 -15.08 -14.31 14.02
CA THR A 188 -16.43 -14.32 14.60
C THR A 188 -17.34 -15.33 13.87
N ALA A 189 -17.31 -15.33 12.52
CA ALA A 189 -18.09 -16.27 11.72
C ALA A 189 -17.65 -17.73 11.96
N ASN A 190 -16.36 -17.99 12.13
CA ASN A 190 -15.85 -19.33 12.44
C ASN A 190 -16.42 -19.92 13.74
N ASN A 191 -16.77 -19.06 14.71
CA ASN A 191 -17.27 -19.43 16.03
C ASN A 191 -18.79 -19.28 16.16
N SER A 192 -19.49 -18.90 15.10
CA SER A 192 -20.93 -18.68 15.09
C SER A 192 -21.61 -19.64 14.10
N LYS A 193 -22.71 -20.27 14.52
CA LYS A 193 -23.52 -21.13 13.62
C LYS A 193 -24.31 -20.24 12.66
N ASN A 194 -24.62 -20.77 11.48
CA ASN A 194 -25.44 -20.13 10.47
C ASN A 194 -24.98 -18.71 10.14
N SER A 195 -23.69 -18.54 9.98
CA SER A 195 -23.13 -17.22 9.75
C SER A 195 -22.05 -17.23 8.66
N GLY A 196 -21.83 -16.07 8.07
CA GLY A 196 -20.77 -15.85 7.09
C GLY A 196 -19.98 -14.56 7.39
N ALA A 197 -18.93 -14.37 6.63
CA ALA A 197 -18.12 -13.15 6.66
C ALA A 197 -17.91 -12.60 5.25
N ILE A 198 -18.05 -11.30 5.08
CA ILE A 198 -17.49 -10.57 3.94
C ILE A 198 -16.11 -10.08 4.36
N CYS A 199 -15.07 -10.56 3.70
CA CYS A 199 -13.68 -10.37 4.14
C CYS A 199 -12.69 -10.37 2.97
N SER A 200 -11.41 -10.12 3.26
CA SER A 200 -10.33 -10.35 2.32
C SER A 200 -10.11 -11.85 2.10
N ARG A 201 -9.64 -12.24 0.92
CA ARG A 201 -9.33 -13.64 0.61
C ARG A 201 -8.30 -14.22 1.58
N ILE A 202 -7.26 -13.46 1.89
CA ILE A 202 -6.19 -13.89 2.81
C ILE A 202 -6.76 -14.22 4.20
N ALA A 203 -7.66 -13.40 4.74
CA ALA A 203 -8.27 -13.66 6.05
C ALA A 203 -9.08 -14.96 6.08
N ALA A 204 -9.83 -15.25 5.01
CA ALA A 204 -10.60 -16.48 4.90
C ALA A 204 -9.69 -17.71 4.85
N VAL A 205 -8.64 -17.66 4.04
CA VAL A 205 -7.67 -18.75 3.85
C VAL A 205 -6.89 -19.02 5.14
N GLU A 206 -6.30 -18.00 5.76
CA GLU A 206 -5.50 -18.14 6.99
C GLU A 206 -6.32 -18.72 8.16
N LYS A 207 -7.59 -18.36 8.25
CA LYS A 207 -8.47 -18.83 9.34
C LYS A 207 -9.30 -20.05 8.98
N GLY A 208 -9.07 -20.63 7.80
CA GLY A 208 -9.72 -21.85 7.35
C GLY A 208 -11.24 -21.72 7.19
N LEU A 209 -11.76 -20.52 6.87
CA LEU A 209 -13.18 -20.33 6.59
C LEU A 209 -13.44 -20.56 5.09
N PRO A 210 -14.28 -21.53 4.69
CA PRO A 210 -14.52 -21.85 3.29
C PRO A 210 -15.07 -20.66 2.51
N ILE A 211 -14.44 -20.33 1.37
CA ILE A 211 -14.90 -19.28 0.47
C ILE A 211 -15.99 -19.84 -0.42
N LEU A 212 -17.17 -19.25 -0.36
CA LEU A 212 -18.31 -19.62 -1.20
C LEU A 212 -18.41 -18.76 -2.45
N PHE A 213 -18.15 -17.46 -2.33
CA PHE A 213 -18.18 -16.52 -3.44
C PHE A 213 -16.95 -15.63 -3.45
N ASN A 214 -16.43 -15.40 -4.65
CA ASN A 214 -15.33 -14.48 -4.90
C ASN A 214 -15.85 -13.20 -5.56
N LYS A 215 -15.16 -12.07 -5.34
CA LYS A 215 -15.46 -10.79 -5.98
C LYS A 215 -16.91 -10.34 -5.72
N VAL A 216 -17.28 -10.27 -4.46
CA VAL A 216 -18.63 -9.89 -4.02
C VAL A 216 -18.83 -8.38 -3.90
N GLU A 217 -17.80 -7.59 -4.20
CA GLU A 217 -17.87 -6.13 -4.24
C GLU A 217 -18.68 -5.59 -5.43
N ASN A 218 -19.40 -4.48 -5.22
CA ASN A 218 -20.22 -3.81 -6.25
C ASN A 218 -19.38 -3.27 -7.43
N SER A 219 -18.10 -2.99 -7.22
CA SER A 219 -17.22 -2.39 -8.21
C SER A 219 -15.82 -2.96 -8.14
N SER A 220 -15.35 -3.47 -9.28
CA SER A 220 -13.94 -3.91 -9.45
C SER A 220 -12.92 -2.76 -9.51
N LYS A 221 -13.40 -1.51 -9.49
CA LYS A 221 -12.55 -0.31 -9.59
C LYS A 221 -12.03 0.19 -8.22
N ASN A 222 -12.26 -0.54 -7.13
CA ASN A 222 -11.74 -0.17 -5.82
C ASN A 222 -10.26 -0.57 -5.70
N HIS A 223 -9.38 0.42 -5.64
CA HIS A 223 -7.94 0.22 -5.52
C HIS A 223 -7.38 0.97 -4.33
N THR A 224 -6.50 0.34 -3.60
CA THR A 224 -5.71 0.97 -2.55
C THR A 224 -4.25 1.01 -2.98
N ARG A 225 -3.66 2.18 -2.84
CA ARG A 225 -2.23 2.41 -3.00
C ARG A 225 -1.55 2.28 -1.65
N PHE A 226 -0.60 1.37 -1.56
CA PHE A 226 0.24 1.13 -0.40
C PHE A 226 1.64 1.64 -0.69
N ILE A 227 2.35 2.03 0.36
CA ILE A 227 3.75 2.43 0.29
C ILE A 227 4.60 1.57 1.19
N VAL A 228 5.83 1.32 0.75
CA VAL A 228 6.89 0.69 1.52
C VAL A 228 7.81 1.78 2.05
N LEU A 229 7.99 1.81 3.34
CA LEU A 229 8.86 2.75 4.05
C LEU A 229 10.14 2.08 4.51
N SER A 230 11.23 2.83 4.54
CA SER A 230 12.49 2.44 5.17
C SER A 230 13.24 3.66 5.68
N LYS A 231 14.09 3.45 6.72
CA LYS A 231 14.89 4.51 7.31
C LYS A 231 16.21 4.73 6.55
N ASN A 232 16.85 3.66 6.13
CA ASN A 232 18.23 3.68 5.64
C ASN A 232 18.35 3.13 4.20
N HIS A 233 17.30 3.32 3.40
CA HIS A 233 17.29 2.84 2.03
C HIS A 233 16.98 3.98 1.08
N SER A 234 17.78 4.13 0.02
CA SER A 234 17.51 5.02 -1.11
C SER A 234 17.64 4.24 -2.40
N ASN A 235 16.69 4.41 -3.29
CA ASN A 235 16.70 3.79 -4.60
C ASN A 235 17.69 4.51 -5.53
N LYS A 236 18.28 3.76 -6.45
CA LYS A 236 19.01 4.32 -7.57
C LYS A 236 18.03 4.72 -8.68
N LYS A 237 18.46 5.65 -9.53
CA LYS A 237 17.71 5.99 -10.74
C LYS A 237 17.46 4.75 -11.59
N SER A 238 16.20 4.55 -11.96
CA SER A 238 15.77 3.44 -12.84
C SER A 238 15.46 3.90 -14.27
N GLY A 239 15.33 5.20 -14.49
CA GLY A 239 14.85 5.77 -15.75
C GLY A 239 13.32 5.79 -15.89
N ASN A 240 12.61 5.14 -14.98
CA ASN A 240 11.13 5.16 -14.90
C ASN A 240 10.72 5.36 -13.44
N ASP A 241 11.12 6.49 -12.88
CA ASP A 241 10.94 6.80 -11.48
C ASP A 241 9.74 7.73 -11.25
N LYS A 242 9.20 7.67 -10.06
CA LYS A 242 8.27 8.62 -9.48
C LYS A 242 8.88 9.15 -8.19
N THR A 243 8.69 10.44 -7.95
CA THR A 243 9.11 11.10 -6.71
C THR A 243 7.89 11.64 -5.99
N SER A 244 7.83 11.42 -4.69
CA SER A 244 6.86 12.03 -3.78
C SER A 244 7.53 13.07 -2.90
N VAL A 245 6.87 14.21 -2.75
CA VAL A 245 7.33 15.32 -1.90
C VAL A 245 6.20 15.89 -1.06
N LEU A 246 6.54 16.45 0.11
CA LEU A 246 5.68 17.37 0.84
C LEU A 246 6.20 18.80 0.68
N VAL A 247 5.30 19.69 0.34
CA VAL A 247 5.62 21.08 0.07
C VAL A 247 4.85 21.98 1.05
N ARG A 248 5.55 22.89 1.70
CA ARG A 248 5.00 23.89 2.60
C ARG A 248 5.21 25.25 1.97
N LEU A 249 4.13 25.89 1.53
CA LEU A 249 4.20 27.23 0.92
C LEU A 249 3.63 28.27 1.87
N PRO A 250 4.21 29.49 1.90
CA PRO A 250 3.61 30.59 2.63
C PRO A 250 2.23 30.93 2.06
N ASP A 251 1.36 31.49 2.89
CA ASP A 251 0.06 31.97 2.44
C ASP A 251 0.20 33.24 1.62
N GLY A 252 -0.37 33.27 0.42
CA GLY A 252 -0.29 34.45 -0.45
C GLY A 252 -0.89 34.25 -1.83
N HIS A 253 -1.24 35.35 -2.46
CA HIS A 253 -1.79 35.37 -3.82
C HIS A 253 -0.79 34.79 -4.84
N GLY A 254 -1.23 33.75 -5.58
CA GLY A 254 -0.44 33.17 -6.67
C GLY A 254 0.72 32.27 -6.24
N VAL A 255 1.00 32.10 -4.94
CA VAL A 255 2.17 31.33 -4.46
C VAL A 255 2.16 29.89 -4.96
N LEU A 256 1.03 29.18 -4.85
CA LEU A 256 0.90 27.84 -5.39
C LEU A 256 1.02 27.82 -6.91
N ALA A 257 0.40 28.78 -7.60
CA ALA A 257 0.46 28.85 -9.06
C ALA A 257 1.90 29.05 -9.55
N ASN A 258 2.65 29.96 -8.92
CA ASN A 258 4.05 30.19 -9.25
C ASN A 258 4.91 28.96 -8.97
N PHE A 259 4.66 28.26 -7.87
CA PHE A 259 5.35 27.00 -7.57
C PHE A 259 5.07 25.91 -8.62
N LEU A 260 3.82 25.73 -9.02
CA LEU A 260 3.45 24.77 -10.08
C LEU A 260 4.01 25.15 -11.45
N GLN A 261 4.17 26.46 -11.73
CA GLN A 261 4.80 26.94 -12.95
C GLN A 261 6.26 26.51 -13.08
N GLU A 262 6.98 26.31 -11.96
CA GLU A 262 8.35 25.78 -11.99
C GLU A 262 8.40 24.35 -12.56
N PHE A 263 7.43 23.49 -12.20
CA PHE A 263 7.34 22.15 -12.76
C PHE A 263 7.04 22.17 -14.26
N HIS A 264 6.13 23.07 -14.68
CA HIS A 264 5.86 23.27 -16.11
C HIS A 264 7.11 23.68 -16.87
N ASN A 265 7.83 24.70 -16.38
CA ASN A 265 9.05 25.21 -16.98
C ASN A 265 10.16 24.15 -17.05
N ALA A 266 10.26 23.30 -16.02
CA ALA A 266 11.19 22.19 -15.94
C ALA A 266 10.74 20.95 -16.75
N LYS A 267 9.56 21.00 -17.41
CA LYS A 267 8.96 19.88 -18.14
C LYS A 267 8.80 18.60 -17.29
N ILE A 268 8.42 18.80 -16.03
CA ILE A 268 8.14 17.70 -15.08
C ILE A 268 6.64 17.50 -15.01
N ASN A 269 6.18 16.28 -15.28
CA ASN A 269 4.77 15.91 -15.20
C ASN A 269 4.37 15.60 -13.77
N LEU A 270 3.38 16.34 -13.24
CA LEU A 270 2.77 16.06 -11.94
C LEU A 270 1.70 14.98 -12.11
N THR A 271 1.79 13.93 -11.31
CA THR A 271 0.83 12.81 -11.35
C THR A 271 -0.18 12.87 -10.21
N LYS A 272 0.12 13.64 -9.15
CA LYS A 272 -0.78 13.89 -8.02
C LYS A 272 -0.49 15.24 -7.38
N LEU A 273 -1.56 15.91 -6.97
CA LEU A 273 -1.52 17.09 -6.12
C LEU A 273 -2.67 16.99 -5.11
N GLU A 274 -2.34 17.01 -3.83
CA GLU A 274 -3.30 16.95 -2.73
C GLU A 274 -2.98 18.02 -1.71
N SER A 275 -3.93 18.90 -1.41
CA SER A 275 -3.77 19.94 -0.41
C SER A 275 -4.30 19.52 0.94
N ARG A 276 -3.60 19.88 2.01
CA ARG A 276 -3.97 19.56 3.38
C ARG A 276 -3.82 20.79 4.28
N PRO A 277 -4.73 21.01 5.23
CA PRO A 277 -4.49 21.97 6.28
C PRO A 277 -3.21 21.62 7.04
N ALA A 278 -2.36 22.60 7.27
CA ALA A 278 -1.20 22.42 8.14
C ALA A 278 -1.64 22.21 9.59
N ARG A 279 -0.81 21.51 10.37
CA ARG A 279 -1.09 21.36 11.81
C ARG A 279 -1.07 22.72 12.52
N LYS A 280 -1.91 22.87 13.56
CA LYS A 280 -1.92 24.08 14.40
C LYS A 280 -0.52 24.34 14.95
N GLY A 281 -0.09 25.60 14.91
CA GLY A 281 1.22 26.04 15.42
C GLY A 281 2.34 26.09 14.37
N THR A 282 2.02 26.00 13.09
CA THR A 282 2.95 26.25 11.99
C THR A 282 2.58 27.55 11.28
N ASP A 283 3.58 28.25 10.70
CA ASP A 283 3.38 29.49 9.90
C ASP A 283 2.72 29.22 8.54
N PHE A 284 2.48 27.95 8.20
CA PHE A 284 1.87 27.53 6.95
C PHE A 284 0.41 27.17 7.16
N LYS A 285 -0.49 27.61 6.25
CA LYS A 285 -1.90 27.23 6.27
C LYS A 285 -2.14 25.85 5.64
N TYR A 286 -1.36 25.53 4.59
CA TYR A 286 -1.52 24.31 3.82
C TYR A 286 -0.19 23.58 3.62
N VAL A 287 -0.28 22.26 3.55
CA VAL A 287 0.79 21.36 3.11
C VAL A 287 0.28 20.65 1.86
N PHE A 288 1.12 20.56 0.84
CA PHE A 288 0.80 19.90 -0.41
C PHE A 288 1.58 18.59 -0.51
N TYR A 289 0.87 17.49 -0.70
CA TYR A 289 1.47 16.23 -1.12
C TYR A 289 1.48 16.19 -2.64
N ILE A 290 2.65 16.00 -3.23
CA ILE A 290 2.84 16.03 -4.68
C ILE A 290 3.62 14.79 -5.12
N ASP A 291 3.11 14.10 -6.15
CA ASP A 291 3.84 13.10 -6.89
C ASP A 291 4.17 13.63 -8.28
N PHE A 292 5.38 13.36 -8.76
CA PHE A 292 5.80 13.70 -10.12
C PHE A 292 6.66 12.59 -10.75
N GLU A 293 6.69 12.57 -12.08
CA GLU A 293 7.52 11.66 -12.86
C GLU A 293 8.98 12.13 -12.86
N GLY A 294 9.89 11.18 -12.62
CA GLY A 294 11.32 11.41 -12.54
C GLY A 294 11.89 11.16 -11.15
N HIS A 295 13.21 11.16 -11.07
CA HIS A 295 13.95 10.95 -9.83
C HIS A 295 14.35 12.29 -9.21
N TYR A 296 14.35 12.41 -7.87
CA TYR A 296 14.71 13.67 -7.20
C TYR A 296 16.14 14.17 -7.53
N LEU A 297 17.05 13.29 -7.97
CA LEU A 297 18.39 13.65 -8.43
C LEU A 297 18.44 14.10 -9.91
N ASP A 298 17.32 14.21 -10.60
CA ASP A 298 17.31 14.73 -11.98
C ASP A 298 17.56 16.22 -11.98
N ASN A 299 18.40 16.67 -12.94
CA ASN A 299 18.88 18.05 -12.98
C ASN A 299 17.76 19.09 -13.01
N ASN A 300 16.68 18.81 -13.74
CA ASN A 300 15.52 19.69 -13.84
C ASN A 300 14.80 19.87 -12.49
N PHE A 301 14.67 18.82 -11.68
CA PHE A 301 14.09 18.94 -10.35
C PHE A 301 15.07 19.56 -9.34
N GLN A 302 16.37 19.30 -9.47
CA GLN A 302 17.39 19.89 -8.60
C GLN A 302 17.38 21.42 -8.66
N ILE A 303 17.01 22.03 -9.79
CA ILE A 303 16.84 23.49 -9.93
C ILE A 303 15.69 23.97 -9.06
N ILE A 304 14.54 23.27 -9.08
CA ILE A 304 13.38 23.59 -8.26
C ILE A 304 13.73 23.40 -6.78
N LEU A 305 14.33 22.25 -6.45
CA LEU A 305 14.71 21.92 -5.07
C LEU A 305 15.61 23.00 -4.46
N LYS A 306 16.62 23.47 -5.18
CA LYS A 306 17.53 24.53 -4.71
C LYS A 306 16.80 25.85 -4.44
N ARG A 307 15.77 26.18 -5.24
CA ARG A 307 14.97 27.41 -5.08
C ARG A 307 14.01 27.34 -3.90
N TYR A 308 13.50 26.16 -3.59
CA TYR A 308 12.50 25.89 -2.56
C TYR A 308 13.00 24.93 -1.48
N GLU A 309 14.29 24.94 -1.15
CA GLU A 309 14.96 23.99 -0.26
C GLU A 309 14.27 23.90 1.11
N ASP A 310 13.91 25.05 1.69
CA ASP A 310 13.23 25.12 2.99
C ASP A 310 11.74 24.73 2.93
N ASN A 311 11.18 24.65 1.73
CA ASN A 311 9.75 24.39 1.52
C ASN A 311 9.47 22.95 1.12
N ILE A 312 10.44 22.23 0.55
CA ILE A 312 10.26 20.89 -0.01
C ILE A 312 10.91 19.84 0.88
N LYS A 313 10.09 18.91 1.37
CA LYS A 313 10.57 17.67 1.97
C LYS A 313 10.45 16.51 0.96
N ILE A 314 11.57 15.93 0.57
CA ILE A 314 11.57 14.73 -0.28
C ILE A 314 11.13 13.55 0.57
N LEU A 315 10.07 12.84 0.14
CA LEU A 315 9.58 11.64 0.78
C LEU A 315 10.21 10.38 0.20
N GLY A 316 10.66 10.44 -1.05
CA GLY A 316 11.36 9.34 -1.73
C GLY A 316 11.17 9.35 -3.23
N SER A 317 12.11 8.69 -3.92
CA SER A 317 11.98 8.36 -5.34
C SER A 317 12.04 6.84 -5.50
N TYR A 318 11.17 6.30 -6.32
CA TYR A 318 10.98 4.86 -6.47
C TYR A 318 10.45 4.52 -7.87
N VAL A 319 10.62 3.27 -8.26
CA VAL A 319 10.16 2.80 -9.57
C VAL A 319 8.66 2.98 -9.70
N ARG A 320 8.23 3.64 -10.79
CA ARG A 320 6.83 3.84 -11.12
C ARG A 320 6.17 2.50 -11.43
N LEU A 321 5.01 2.25 -10.83
CA LEU A 321 4.12 1.16 -11.25
C LEU A 321 3.38 1.62 -12.51
N ILE A 322 3.44 0.81 -13.54
CA ILE A 322 2.71 1.02 -14.80
C ILE A 322 1.32 0.43 -14.66
#